data_7ae3404ad1ca4779321260abeb1d4079
#
_entry.id   7ae3404ad1ca4779321260abeb1d4079
#
_cell.length_a   1.000
_cell.length_b   1.000
_cell.length_c   1.000
_cell.angle_alpha   90.00
_cell.angle_beta   90.00
_cell.angle_gamma   90.00
#
_symmetry.space_group_name_H-M   'P 1'
#
loop_
_entity.id
_entity.type
_entity.pdbx_description
1 polymer ?
#
loop_
_entity_poly.entity_id
_entity_poly.type
_entity_poly.pdbx_seq_one_letter_code
_entity_poly.pdbx_strand_id
1 'polypeptide(L)'
;NAKIAENRLKGGEMFNYAAEFDKHLVNFREQYRTYETDMVQLIKADCDAYPQNFYYMLESVRESRQKIHSEVVSLHNIALKYYNEVKKFSKNYKNNALRSDLNESKN
;
A
#
# COMPACT_ATOMS: atom_id res chain seq x y z
N ASN A 1 -10.66 12.18 -25.28
CA ASN A 1 -11.18 13.33 -24.55
C ASN A 1 -10.02 14.10 -23.89
N ALA A 2 -9.89 15.39 -24.23
CA ALA A 2 -8.79 16.26 -23.78
C ALA A 2 -8.74 16.38 -22.25
N LYS A 3 -9.88 16.43 -21.58
CA LYS A 3 -9.95 16.53 -20.12
C LYS A 3 -9.38 15.27 -19.43
N ILE A 4 -9.67 14.10 -20.00
CA ILE A 4 -9.14 12.82 -19.46
C ILE A 4 -7.64 12.76 -19.66
N ALA A 5 -7.14 13.16 -20.83
CA ALA A 5 -5.70 13.18 -21.11
C ALA A 5 -4.98 14.19 -20.22
N GLU A 6 -5.54 15.39 -20.02
CA GLU A 6 -4.98 16.40 -19.15
C GLU A 6 -4.96 15.96 -17.69
N ASN A 7 -6.03 15.35 -17.21
CA ASN A 7 -6.10 14.79 -15.85
C ASN A 7 -5.13 13.64 -15.65
N ARG A 8 -4.92 12.81 -16.68
CA ARG A 8 -3.93 11.72 -16.62
C ARG A 8 -2.51 12.27 -16.51
N LEU A 9 -2.18 13.32 -17.24
CA LEU A 9 -0.87 13.95 -17.15
C LEU A 9 -0.62 14.55 -15.76
N LYS A 10 -1.62 15.21 -15.18
CA LYS A 10 -1.54 15.81 -13.86
C LYS A 10 -1.64 14.78 -12.71
N GLY A 11 -2.36 13.68 -12.95
CA GLY A 11 -2.59 12.61 -11.98
C GLY A 11 -1.70 11.39 -12.17
N GLY A 12 -0.69 11.44 -13.09
CA GLY A 12 0.16 10.30 -13.40
C GLY A 12 0.84 9.69 -12.19
N GLU A 13 1.35 10.51 -11.29
CA GLU A 13 1.98 10.06 -10.05
C GLU A 13 0.99 9.39 -9.10
N MET A 14 -0.24 9.89 -9.02
CA MET A 14 -1.30 9.27 -8.21
C MET A 14 -1.62 7.86 -8.71
N PHE A 15 -1.74 7.70 -10.04
CA PHE A 15 -1.99 6.38 -10.63
C PHE A 15 -0.83 5.42 -10.38
N ASN A 16 0.40 5.90 -10.47
CA ASN A 16 1.58 5.09 -10.18
C ASN A 16 1.60 4.62 -8.72
N TYR A 17 1.32 5.51 -7.78
CA TYR A 17 1.25 5.15 -6.36
C TYR A 17 0.11 4.18 -6.08
N ALA A 18 -1.05 4.35 -6.72
CA ALA A 18 -2.17 3.41 -6.57
C ALA A 18 -1.79 2.02 -7.09
N ALA A 19 -1.10 1.93 -8.23
CA ALA A 19 -0.63 0.66 -8.79
C ALA A 19 0.41 0.01 -7.88
N GLU A 20 1.35 0.77 -7.34
CA GLU A 20 2.33 0.28 -6.37
C GLU A 20 1.67 -0.23 -5.10
N PHE A 21 0.68 0.50 -4.61
CA PHE A 21 -0.09 0.09 -3.42
C PHE A 21 -0.77 -1.25 -3.65
N ASP A 22 -1.44 -1.42 -4.78
CA ASP A 22 -2.09 -2.69 -5.14
C ASP A 22 -1.09 -3.84 -5.19
N LYS A 23 0.08 -3.62 -5.78
CA LYS A 23 1.14 -4.63 -5.87
C LYS A 23 1.59 -5.07 -4.48
N HIS A 24 1.87 -4.12 -3.59
CA HIS A 24 2.27 -4.42 -2.22
C HIS A 24 1.14 -5.05 -1.41
N LEU A 25 -0.11 -4.69 -1.70
CA LEU A 25 -1.27 -5.31 -1.05
C LEU A 25 -1.40 -6.79 -1.42
N VAL A 26 -1.18 -7.13 -2.70
CA VAL A 26 -1.14 -8.53 -3.16
C VAL A 26 -0.02 -9.28 -2.44
N ASN A 27 1.18 -8.71 -2.38
CA ASN A 27 2.31 -9.30 -1.66
C ASN A 27 2.00 -9.51 -0.18
N PHE A 28 1.38 -8.53 0.45
CA PHE A 28 0.95 -8.61 1.85
C PHE A 28 0.02 -9.79 2.07
N ARG A 29 -1.00 -9.94 1.21
CA ARG A 29 -1.98 -11.04 1.32
C ARG A 29 -1.31 -12.40 1.20
N GLU A 30 -0.39 -12.56 0.25
CA GLU A 30 0.34 -13.81 0.05
C GLU A 30 1.22 -14.15 1.26
N GLN A 31 1.94 -13.16 1.76
CA GLN A 31 2.81 -13.33 2.93
C GLN A 31 2.00 -13.61 4.20
N TYR A 32 0.83 -12.99 4.33
CA TYR A 32 -0.07 -13.22 5.46
C TYR A 32 -0.61 -14.65 5.44
N ARG A 33 -0.97 -15.17 4.27
CA ARG A 33 -1.42 -16.57 4.13
C ARG A 33 -0.32 -17.55 4.53
N THR A 34 0.91 -17.29 4.11
CA THR A 34 2.07 -18.11 4.49
C THR A 34 2.27 -18.05 6.00
N TYR A 35 2.18 -16.87 6.59
CA TYR A 35 2.28 -16.68 8.04
C TYR A 35 1.20 -17.47 8.78
N GLU A 36 -0.05 -17.39 8.36
CA GLU A 36 -1.14 -18.14 8.98
C GLU A 36 -0.91 -19.64 8.92
N THR A 37 -0.49 -20.14 7.76
CA THR A 37 -0.19 -21.56 7.57
C THR A 37 0.95 -22.00 8.50
N ASP A 38 2.01 -21.23 8.56
CA ASP A 38 3.17 -21.53 9.41
C ASP A 38 2.79 -21.50 10.90
N MET A 39 1.94 -20.54 11.29
CA MET A 39 1.46 -20.43 12.68
C MET A 39 0.61 -21.64 13.07
N VAL A 40 -0.28 -22.08 12.18
CA VAL A 40 -1.11 -23.27 12.44
C VAL A 40 -0.23 -24.50 12.63
N GLN A 41 0.79 -24.67 11.80
CA GLN A 41 1.74 -25.77 11.92
C GLN A 41 2.54 -25.68 13.22
N LEU A 42 2.99 -24.48 13.58
CA LEU A 42 3.74 -24.25 14.81
C LEU A 42 2.91 -24.63 16.05
N ILE A 43 1.63 -24.22 16.08
CA ILE A 43 0.72 -24.51 17.19
C ILE A 43 0.49 -26.02 17.34
N LYS A 44 0.45 -26.75 16.21
CA LYS A 44 0.29 -28.21 16.19
C LYS A 44 1.57 -28.98 16.46
N ALA A 45 2.73 -28.34 16.38
CA ALA A 45 4.02 -29.00 16.55
C ALA A 45 4.24 -29.42 17.99
N ASP A 46 4.85 -30.60 18.17
CA ASP A 46 5.24 -31.10 19.48
C ASP A 46 6.66 -30.61 19.79
N CYS A 47 6.76 -29.60 20.62
CA CYS A 47 8.02 -28.98 21.02
C CYS A 47 8.88 -29.96 21.82
N ASP A 48 8.27 -30.82 22.68
CA ASP A 48 8.97 -31.73 23.51
C ASP A 48 9.57 -32.91 22.74
N ALA A 49 8.79 -33.45 21.76
CA ALA A 49 9.23 -34.57 20.93
C ALA A 49 10.23 -34.18 19.85
N TYR A 50 10.06 -33.00 19.26
CA TYR A 50 10.86 -32.55 18.11
C TYR A 50 11.28 -31.07 18.28
N PRO A 51 12.19 -30.76 19.24
CA PRO A 51 12.54 -29.38 19.55
C PRO A 51 13.23 -28.64 18.39
N GLN A 52 14.02 -29.36 17.56
CA GLN A 52 14.68 -28.73 16.44
C GLN A 52 13.69 -28.34 15.34
N ASN A 53 12.72 -29.21 15.04
CA ASN A 53 11.66 -28.90 14.08
C ASN A 53 10.83 -27.70 14.56
N PHE A 54 10.52 -27.66 15.83
CA PHE A 54 9.79 -26.53 16.42
C PHE A 54 10.59 -25.23 16.24
N TYR A 55 11.90 -25.28 16.51
CA TYR A 55 12.78 -24.11 16.35
C TYR A 55 12.78 -23.61 14.93
N TYR A 56 12.91 -24.49 13.92
CA TYR A 56 12.89 -24.11 12.53
C TYR A 56 11.55 -23.53 12.10
N MET A 57 10.45 -24.09 12.57
CA MET A 57 9.12 -23.53 12.34
C MET A 57 8.96 -22.15 12.94
N LEU A 58 9.48 -21.95 14.16
CA LEU A 58 9.46 -20.66 14.82
C LEU A 58 10.26 -19.61 14.05
N GLU A 59 11.44 -19.98 13.56
CA GLU A 59 12.26 -19.08 12.72
C GLU A 59 11.55 -18.72 11.41
N SER A 60 10.86 -19.68 10.79
CA SER A 60 10.06 -19.44 9.58
C SER A 60 8.93 -18.45 9.86
N VAL A 61 8.25 -18.59 10.99
CA VAL A 61 7.18 -17.66 11.41
C VAL A 61 7.75 -16.26 11.63
N ARG A 62 8.89 -16.15 12.29
CA ARG A 62 9.55 -14.86 12.53
C ARG A 62 9.94 -14.18 11.24
N GLU A 63 10.47 -14.92 10.28
CA GLU A 63 10.83 -14.43 8.96
C GLU A 63 9.61 -13.91 8.19
N SER A 64 8.54 -14.69 8.19
CA SER A 64 7.26 -14.29 7.57
C SER A 64 6.72 -13.02 8.21
N ARG A 65 6.80 -12.90 9.53
CA ARG A 65 6.37 -11.72 10.27
C ARG A 65 7.16 -10.47 9.87
N GLN A 66 8.48 -10.62 9.68
CA GLN A 66 9.32 -9.51 9.23
C GLN A 66 8.96 -9.06 7.82
N LYS A 67 8.69 -10.01 6.92
CA LYS A 67 8.23 -9.71 5.54
C LYS A 67 6.92 -8.95 5.55
N ILE A 68 5.97 -9.39 6.37
CA ILE A 68 4.67 -8.71 6.54
C ILE A 68 4.89 -7.28 7.04
N HIS A 69 5.75 -7.11 8.04
CA HIS A 69 6.06 -5.79 8.59
C HIS A 69 6.65 -4.87 7.51
N SER A 70 7.57 -5.37 6.69
CA SER A 70 8.15 -4.60 5.59
C SER A 70 7.09 -4.16 4.58
N GLU A 71 6.14 -5.04 4.24
CA GLU A 71 5.04 -4.68 3.35
C GLU A 71 4.11 -3.64 3.97
N VAL A 72 3.82 -3.73 5.26
CA VAL A 72 3.00 -2.74 5.96
C VAL A 72 3.68 -1.36 5.92
N VAL A 73 4.99 -1.30 6.15
CA VAL A 73 5.76 -0.05 6.06
C VAL A 73 5.70 0.53 4.66
N SER A 74 5.89 -0.32 3.63
CA SER A 74 5.81 0.09 2.23
C SER A 74 4.43 0.63 1.88
N LEU A 75 3.37 -0.07 2.28
CA LEU A 75 1.98 0.35 2.07
C LEU A 75 1.70 1.70 2.74
N HIS A 76 2.17 1.87 3.96
CA HIS A 76 2.00 3.13 4.70
C HIS A 76 2.70 4.30 3.98
N ASN A 77 3.93 4.10 3.54
CA ASN A 77 4.70 5.13 2.83
C ASN A 77 4.06 5.50 1.49
N ILE A 78 3.59 4.50 0.73
CA ILE A 78 2.89 4.72 -0.54
C ILE A 78 1.58 5.46 -0.31
N ALA A 79 0.82 5.08 0.72
CA ALA A 79 -0.43 5.74 1.08
C ALA A 79 -0.22 7.23 1.42
N LEU A 80 0.86 7.55 2.14
CA LEU A 80 1.22 8.94 2.44
C LEU A 80 1.56 9.73 1.18
N LYS A 81 2.33 9.15 0.28
CA LYS A 81 2.68 9.77 -1.01
C LYS A 81 1.44 10.01 -1.86
N TYR A 82 0.57 9.02 -1.93
CA TYR A 82 -0.71 9.12 -2.65
C TYR A 82 -1.56 10.25 -2.06
N TYR A 83 -1.70 10.27 -0.74
CA TYR A 83 -2.47 11.30 -0.03
C TYR A 83 -1.93 12.70 -0.34
N ASN A 84 -0.62 12.89 -0.31
CA ASN A 84 0.01 14.17 -0.60
C ASN A 84 -0.25 14.62 -2.05
N GLU A 85 -0.21 13.67 -3.00
CA GLU A 85 -0.50 13.97 -4.41
C GLU A 85 -1.98 14.34 -4.60
N VAL A 86 -2.88 13.65 -3.92
CA VAL A 86 -4.32 13.97 -3.94
C VAL A 86 -4.55 15.39 -3.39
N LYS A 87 -3.89 15.75 -2.30
CA LYS A 87 -3.97 17.09 -1.74
C LYS A 87 -3.51 18.16 -2.72
N LYS A 88 -2.38 17.95 -3.37
CA LYS A 88 -1.86 18.89 -4.39
C LYS A 88 -2.83 19.04 -5.55
N PHE A 89 -3.33 17.92 -6.06
CA PHE A 89 -4.29 17.91 -7.16
C PHE A 89 -5.56 18.67 -6.79
N SER A 90 -6.14 18.38 -5.62
CA SER A 90 -7.35 19.02 -5.11
C SER A 90 -7.16 20.53 -4.92
N LYS A 91 -6.02 20.93 -4.35
CA LYS A 91 -5.68 22.34 -4.16
C LYS A 91 -5.56 23.08 -5.49
N ASN A 92 -4.88 22.49 -6.46
CA ASN A 92 -4.73 23.08 -7.80
C ASN A 92 -6.08 23.19 -8.51
N TYR A 93 -6.91 22.17 -8.40
CA TYR A 93 -8.26 22.19 -8.98
C TYR A 93 -9.11 23.29 -8.38
N LYS A 94 -9.13 23.44 -7.06
CA LYS A 94 -9.87 24.50 -6.36
C LYS A 94 -9.39 25.89 -6.76
N ASN A 95 -8.08 26.10 -6.83
CA ASN A 95 -7.50 27.38 -7.23
C ASN A 95 -7.89 27.75 -8.67
N ASN A 96 -7.86 26.79 -9.56
CA ASN A 96 -8.26 27.00 -10.96
C ASN A 96 -9.77 27.31 -11.07
N ALA A 97 -10.61 26.62 -10.30
CA ALA A 97 -12.04 26.88 -10.26
C ALA A 97 -12.34 28.27 -9.73
N LEU A 98 -11.67 28.70 -8.66
CA LEU A 98 -11.81 30.05 -8.09
C LEU A 98 -11.40 31.14 -9.07
N ARG A 99 -10.31 30.92 -9.82
CA ARG A 99 -9.86 31.85 -10.86
C ARG A 99 -10.89 31.98 -11.99
N SER A 100 -11.49 30.89 -12.41
CA SER A 100 -12.55 30.90 -13.42
C SER A 100 -13.76 31.69 -12.95
N ASP A 101 -14.20 31.51 -11.72
CA ASP A 101 -15.34 32.21 -11.10
C ASP A 101 -15.04 33.71 -11.02
N LEU A 102 -13.84 34.09 -10.59
CA LEU A 102 -13.40 35.49 -10.52
C LEU A 102 -13.39 36.15 -11.91
N ASN A 103 -12.93 35.45 -12.93
CA ASN A 103 -12.91 35.94 -14.29
C ASN A 103 -14.32 36.12 -14.85
N GLU A 104 -15.22 35.20 -14.58
CA GLU A 104 -16.63 35.27 -14.97
C GLU A 104 -17.35 36.45 -14.30
N SER A 105 -17.08 36.71 -13.04
CA SER A 105 -17.71 37.80 -12.30
C SER A 105 -17.22 39.19 -12.73
N LYS A 106 -16.09 39.30 -13.42
CA LYS A 106 -15.58 40.56 -13.99
C LYS A 106 -16.20 40.91 -15.35
N ASN A 107 -16.83 39.98 -15.98
CA ASN A 107 -17.50 40.20 -17.25
C ASN A 107 -18.98 40.48 -17.04
#